data_e1576952b80dd8a551897dbdc0a025f8
#
_entry.id   e1576952b80dd8a551897dbdc0a025f8
#
_cell.length_a   1.000
_cell.length_b   1.000
_cell.length_c   1.000
_cell.angle_alpha   90.00
_cell.angle_beta   90.00
_cell.angle_gamma   90.00
#
_symmetry.space_group_name_H-M   'P 1'
#
loop_
_entity.id
_entity.type
_entity.pdbx_description
1 polymer ?
#
loop_
_entity_poly.entity_id
_entity_poly.type
_entity_poly.pdbx_seq_one_letter_code
_entity_poly.pdbx_strand_id
1 'polypeptide(L)'
;MLMKSDYAIISRKNFTGGLNVKRIITILALLALSSIANASPAKIGVLAPIGQDENDVIRWTENVAGAEGKSEMFRNTNTIVIFDDMNSMIMALRAGQIDRFATGIYTAEYITARNKDFNLIDNKHNAILGLSLAMREEDKAKMLAINLAINDMKADGTLERLIRENITELGDNDPVAVEMSKIDGAETMKVAVTGDIPPMDCILSDGRPAGFNTAFLAELSRRTGRNIELVSLSAGARQTAISSGRVDAVFWTRNAYNLKRELLPYPLDKMAGVVISEPYLFESRGAIEMAK
;
A
#
# COMPACT_ATOMS: atom_id res chain seq x y z
N MET A 1 40.60 -61.16 20.11
CA MET A 1 41.41 -60.64 21.21
C MET A 1 40.58 -59.59 21.96
N LEU A 2 40.13 -60.00 23.14
CA LEU A 2 39.21 -59.25 23.99
C LEU A 2 39.95 -58.16 24.75
N MET A 3 39.33 -56.92 24.83
CA MET A 3 39.62 -56.05 25.99
C MET A 3 38.32 -55.51 26.51
N LYS A 4 38.02 -55.82 27.74
CA LYS A 4 36.94 -55.37 28.59
C LYS A 4 37.20 -53.91 29.01
N SER A 5 36.19 -53.12 29.04
CA SER A 5 36.17 -51.78 29.65
C SER A 5 35.28 -51.79 30.87
N ASP A 6 35.86 -51.37 32.00
CA ASP A 6 35.27 -51.37 33.34
C ASP A 6 34.18 -50.31 33.50
N TYR A 7 33.02 -50.74 34.03
CA TYR A 7 31.97 -49.83 34.49
C TYR A 7 32.23 -49.50 35.96
N ALA A 8 32.51 -48.23 36.24
CA ALA A 8 32.54 -47.71 37.60
C ALA A 8 31.09 -47.44 38.09
N ILE A 9 30.72 -48.12 39.15
CA ILE A 9 29.49 -47.96 39.87
C ILE A 9 29.60 -46.72 40.77
N ILE A 10 28.88 -45.62 40.43
CA ILE A 10 28.70 -44.46 41.32
C ILE A 10 27.40 -44.66 42.11
N SER A 11 27.61 -44.81 43.42
CA SER A 11 26.59 -44.93 44.46
C SER A 11 25.55 -43.79 44.42
N ARG A 12 24.28 -44.16 44.38
CA ARG A 12 23.14 -43.25 44.56
C ARG A 12 23.09 -42.76 46.00
N LYS A 13 23.42 -41.49 46.24
CA LYS A 13 22.95 -40.78 47.41
C LYS A 13 21.59 -40.17 47.11
N ASN A 14 20.60 -40.60 47.89
CA ASN A 14 19.21 -40.07 47.85
C ASN A 14 19.22 -38.57 48.19
N PHE A 15 18.88 -37.72 47.20
CA PHE A 15 18.51 -36.32 47.42
C PHE A 15 17.00 -36.26 47.34
N THR A 16 16.32 -36.35 48.49
CA THR A 16 14.89 -36.10 48.65
C THR A 16 14.67 -34.58 48.71
N GLY A 17 14.60 -33.96 47.57
CA GLY A 17 14.16 -32.60 47.40
C GLY A 17 13.39 -32.48 46.07
N GLY A 18 12.17 -32.99 46.07
CA GLY A 18 11.32 -33.02 44.89
C GLY A 18 10.97 -31.62 44.38
N LEU A 19 11.80 -31.01 43.62
CA LEU A 19 11.34 -29.94 42.72
C LEU A 19 10.55 -30.61 41.60
N ASN A 20 9.23 -30.41 41.67
CA ASN A 20 8.25 -31.04 40.79
C ASN A 20 8.50 -30.54 39.36
N VAL A 21 9.03 -31.41 38.49
CA VAL A 21 9.33 -31.11 37.08
C VAL A 21 8.14 -30.49 36.34
N LYS A 22 6.90 -30.87 36.77
CA LYS A 22 5.67 -30.22 36.28
C LYS A 22 5.57 -28.77 36.69
N ARG A 23 6.08 -28.34 37.86
CA ARG A 23 6.07 -26.91 38.28
C ARG A 23 7.11 -26.09 37.50
N ILE A 24 8.27 -26.67 37.19
CA ILE A 24 9.31 -25.99 36.37
C ILE A 24 8.82 -25.79 34.93
N ILE A 25 8.16 -26.79 34.35
CA ILE A 25 7.57 -26.68 33.00
C ILE A 25 6.42 -25.65 32.98
N THR A 26 5.61 -25.61 34.05
CA THR A 26 4.52 -24.62 34.16
C THR A 26 5.04 -23.20 34.35
N ILE A 27 6.13 -22.99 35.09
CA ILE A 27 6.76 -21.67 35.28
C ILE A 27 7.45 -21.22 34.00
N LEU A 28 8.14 -22.09 33.26
CA LEU A 28 8.73 -21.78 31.97
C LEU A 28 7.67 -21.50 30.90
N ALA A 29 6.54 -22.21 30.90
CA ALA A 29 5.42 -21.92 30.00
C ALA A 29 4.73 -20.60 30.34
N LEU A 30 4.58 -20.24 31.62
CA LEU A 30 4.06 -18.95 32.07
C LEU A 30 5.00 -17.79 31.76
N LEU A 31 6.32 -17.97 31.86
CA LEU A 31 7.32 -16.97 31.46
C LEU A 31 7.39 -16.81 29.94
N ALA A 32 7.20 -17.86 29.16
CA ALA A 32 7.10 -17.79 27.72
C ALA A 32 5.80 -17.11 27.26
N LEU A 33 4.69 -17.34 27.95
CA LEU A 33 3.41 -16.65 27.70
C LEU A 33 3.44 -15.18 28.15
N SER A 34 4.16 -14.83 29.20
CA SER A 34 4.30 -13.44 29.65
C SER A 34 5.20 -12.61 28.74
N SER A 35 6.15 -13.20 28.03
CA SER A 35 6.98 -12.51 27.03
C SER A 35 6.22 -12.23 25.73
N ILE A 36 5.17 -13.00 25.41
CA ILE A 36 4.29 -12.72 24.26
C ILE A 36 3.23 -11.65 24.62
N ALA A 37 2.85 -11.54 25.89
CA ALA A 37 1.82 -10.61 26.37
C ALA A 37 2.30 -9.15 26.51
N ASN A 38 3.63 -8.84 26.35
CA ASN A 38 4.21 -7.51 26.54
C ASN A 38 4.91 -6.95 25.29
N ALA A 39 4.74 -7.53 24.12
CA ALA A 39 5.19 -6.89 22.90
C ALA A 39 4.24 -5.71 22.60
N SER A 40 4.79 -4.49 22.54
CA SER A 40 4.02 -3.33 22.09
C SER A 40 3.44 -3.61 20.70
N PRO A 41 2.21 -3.15 20.41
CA PRO A 41 1.65 -3.30 19.08
C PRO A 41 2.58 -2.74 18.01
N ALA A 42 2.74 -3.46 16.91
CA ALA A 42 3.56 -2.99 15.80
C ALA A 42 2.93 -1.74 15.16
N LYS A 43 3.73 -0.71 14.96
CA LYS A 43 3.31 0.54 14.32
C LYS A 43 3.42 0.41 12.81
N ILE A 44 2.29 0.54 12.11
CA ILE A 44 2.20 0.43 10.65
C ILE A 44 1.91 1.79 10.05
N GLY A 45 2.85 2.31 9.26
CA GLY A 45 2.66 3.52 8.46
C GLY A 45 1.74 3.27 7.27
N VAL A 46 0.86 4.22 6.99
CA VAL A 46 0.01 4.24 5.78
C VAL A 46 -0.09 5.66 5.25
N LEU A 47 -0.18 5.82 3.93
CA LEU A 47 -0.50 7.12 3.34
C LEU A 47 -1.96 7.49 3.59
N ALA A 48 -2.17 8.75 3.95
CA ALA A 48 -3.49 9.30 4.26
C ALA A 48 -4.54 8.90 3.21
N PRO A 49 -5.61 8.20 3.62
CA PRO A 49 -6.72 7.91 2.73
C PRO A 49 -7.56 9.16 2.53
N ILE A 50 -8.32 9.18 1.44
CA ILE A 50 -9.20 10.31 1.14
C ILE A 50 -10.48 10.17 1.96
N GLY A 51 -10.80 11.20 2.74
CA GLY A 51 -12.05 11.28 3.49
C GLY A 51 -12.19 10.34 4.67
N GLN A 52 -11.09 9.80 5.17
CA GLN A 52 -11.08 8.88 6.29
C GLN A 52 -10.00 9.24 7.32
N ASP A 53 -10.31 9.06 8.59
CA ASP A 53 -9.40 9.24 9.71
C ASP A 53 -8.69 7.92 10.10
N GLU A 54 -7.87 7.97 11.13
CA GLU A 54 -7.14 6.81 11.66
C GLU A 54 -8.09 5.66 12.06
N ASN A 55 -9.22 5.97 12.70
CA ASN A 55 -10.20 4.96 13.10
C ASN A 55 -10.87 4.29 11.89
N ASP A 56 -11.09 5.05 10.82
CA ASP A 56 -11.61 4.52 9.57
C ASP A 56 -10.62 3.53 8.92
N VAL A 57 -9.33 3.88 8.92
CA VAL A 57 -8.26 2.98 8.41
C VAL A 57 -8.16 1.72 9.25
N ILE A 58 -8.25 1.84 10.57
CA ILE A 58 -8.25 0.68 11.48
C ILE A 58 -9.44 -0.22 11.14
N ARG A 59 -10.67 0.34 11.07
CA ARG A 59 -11.87 -0.43 10.72
C ARG A 59 -11.77 -1.08 9.34
N TRP A 60 -11.25 -0.35 8.36
CA TRP A 60 -11.02 -0.91 7.03
C TRP A 60 -10.06 -2.10 7.08
N THR A 61 -8.95 -1.96 7.78
CA THR A 61 -7.95 -3.03 7.90
C THR A 61 -8.52 -4.25 8.63
N GLU A 62 -9.31 -4.03 9.69
CA GLU A 62 -10.02 -5.10 10.40
C GLU A 62 -11.02 -5.82 9.50
N ASN A 63 -11.79 -5.10 8.70
CA ASN A 63 -12.75 -5.68 7.77
C ASN A 63 -12.06 -6.53 6.70
N VAL A 64 -10.97 -6.03 6.12
CA VAL A 64 -10.18 -6.78 5.13
C VAL A 64 -9.50 -8.00 5.79
N ALA A 65 -8.93 -7.83 7.01
CA ALA A 65 -8.36 -8.93 7.77
C ALA A 65 -9.44 -9.93 8.23
N GLY A 66 -10.66 -9.47 8.52
CA GLY A 66 -11.82 -10.29 8.83
C GLY A 66 -12.25 -11.15 7.66
N ALA A 67 -12.26 -10.60 6.45
CA ALA A 67 -12.49 -11.35 5.22
C ALA A 67 -11.41 -12.42 4.97
N GLU A 68 -10.22 -12.23 5.56
CA GLU A 68 -9.10 -13.17 5.54
C GLU A 68 -9.07 -14.10 6.78
N GLY A 69 -10.03 -13.94 7.73
CA GLY A 69 -10.06 -14.70 9.00
C GLY A 69 -9.03 -14.25 10.04
N LYS A 70 -8.51 -13.03 9.95
CA LYS A 70 -7.40 -12.52 10.79
C LYS A 70 -7.72 -11.24 11.60
N SER A 71 -8.99 -10.83 11.66
CA SER A 71 -9.38 -9.52 12.24
C SER A 71 -8.96 -9.35 13.71
N GLU A 72 -9.26 -10.33 14.55
CA GLU A 72 -8.94 -10.25 16.00
C GLU A 72 -7.43 -10.20 16.26
N MET A 73 -6.66 -10.99 15.53
CA MET A 73 -5.20 -10.97 15.61
C MET A 73 -4.64 -9.60 15.19
N PHE A 74 -5.17 -9.00 14.14
CA PHE A 74 -4.72 -7.69 13.67
C PHE A 74 -4.95 -6.60 14.70
N ARG A 75 -6.16 -6.52 15.27
CA ARG A 75 -6.55 -5.50 16.27
C ARG A 75 -5.63 -5.46 17.49
N ASN A 76 -5.23 -6.62 17.97
CA ASN A 76 -4.45 -6.75 19.19
C ASN A 76 -2.94 -6.56 18.99
N THR A 77 -2.46 -6.51 17.75
CA THR A 77 -1.02 -6.55 17.43
C THR A 77 -0.52 -5.36 16.62
N ASN A 78 -1.39 -4.43 16.19
CA ASN A 78 -1.00 -3.34 15.31
C ASN A 78 -1.61 -2.01 15.72
N THR A 79 -0.84 -0.93 15.45
CA THR A 79 -1.27 0.47 15.54
C THR A 79 -1.04 1.11 14.16
N ILE A 80 -2.00 1.87 13.66
CA ILE A 80 -1.87 2.60 12.40
C ILE A 80 -1.30 4.01 12.66
N VAL A 81 -0.38 4.44 11.82
CA VAL A 81 0.16 5.81 11.80
C VAL A 81 -0.03 6.37 10.40
N ILE A 82 -0.74 7.48 10.28
CA ILE A 82 -1.06 8.11 8.99
C ILE A 82 0.02 9.13 8.62
N PHE A 83 0.46 9.11 7.36
CA PHE A 83 1.43 10.01 6.77
C PHE A 83 0.86 10.75 5.57
N ASP A 84 1.27 12.00 5.41
CA ASP A 84 0.86 12.84 4.28
C ASP A 84 1.66 12.60 3.00
N ASP A 85 2.86 12.03 3.12
CA ASP A 85 3.77 11.76 2.00
C ASP A 85 4.63 10.51 2.24
N MET A 86 5.10 9.90 1.14
CA MET A 86 5.90 8.68 1.15
C MET A 86 7.27 8.90 1.77
N ASN A 87 7.90 10.05 1.55
CA ASN A 87 9.25 10.32 2.04
C ASN A 87 9.26 10.39 3.57
N SER A 88 8.28 11.08 4.17
CA SER A 88 8.12 11.13 5.64
C SER A 88 7.90 9.73 6.22
N MET A 89 7.14 8.88 5.54
CA MET A 89 6.89 7.50 5.95
C MET A 89 8.18 6.64 5.89
N ILE A 90 8.97 6.78 4.84
CA ILE A 90 10.28 6.13 4.69
C ILE A 90 11.25 6.60 5.79
N MET A 91 11.30 7.91 6.06
CA MET A 91 12.15 8.45 7.12
C MET A 91 11.73 7.95 8.51
N ALA A 92 10.43 7.87 8.78
CA ALA A 92 9.90 7.35 10.03
C ALA A 92 10.27 5.86 10.23
N LEU A 93 10.26 5.05 9.16
CA LEU A 93 10.73 3.67 9.20
C LEU A 93 12.22 3.59 9.55
N ARG A 94 13.07 4.36 8.88
CA ARG A 94 14.53 4.41 9.15
C ARG A 94 14.84 4.90 10.56
N ALA A 95 14.03 5.81 11.10
CA ALA A 95 14.18 6.33 12.47
C ALA A 95 13.59 5.38 13.54
N GLY A 96 13.00 4.24 13.18
CA GLY A 96 12.35 3.32 14.10
C GLY A 96 11.08 3.88 14.77
N GLN A 97 10.48 4.92 14.18
CA GLN A 97 9.23 5.50 14.67
C GLN A 97 8.02 4.64 14.28
N ILE A 98 8.14 3.88 13.18
CA ILE A 98 7.23 2.83 12.75
C ILE A 98 8.04 1.55 12.48
N ASP A 99 7.38 0.39 12.61
CA ASP A 99 8.04 -0.91 12.42
C ASP A 99 7.99 -1.34 10.96
N ARG A 100 6.97 -0.89 10.21
CA ARG A 100 6.77 -1.13 8.79
C ARG A 100 5.77 -0.13 8.22
N PHE A 101 5.69 -0.06 6.90
CA PHE A 101 4.61 0.68 6.24
C PHE A 101 3.96 -0.16 5.13
N ALA A 102 2.66 0.08 4.92
CA ALA A 102 1.87 -0.59 3.89
C ALA A 102 1.71 0.32 2.67
N THR A 103 1.87 -0.26 1.48
CA THR A 103 1.68 0.42 0.19
C THR A 103 1.21 -0.59 -0.87
N GLY A 104 1.02 -0.16 -2.12
CA GLY A 104 0.82 -1.06 -3.24
C GLY A 104 2.07 -1.88 -3.53
N ILE A 105 1.90 -3.09 -4.07
CA ILE A 105 3.01 -4.02 -4.30
C ILE A 105 4.07 -3.43 -5.23
N TYR A 106 3.66 -2.75 -6.30
CA TYR A 106 4.60 -2.18 -7.28
C TYR A 106 5.50 -1.11 -6.68
N THR A 107 4.94 -0.26 -5.80
CA THR A 107 5.72 0.73 -5.04
C THR A 107 6.66 0.05 -4.04
N ALA A 108 6.19 -1.00 -3.35
CA ALA A 108 7.00 -1.73 -2.40
C ALA A 108 8.19 -2.43 -3.09
N GLU A 109 7.97 -3.09 -4.22
CA GLU A 109 9.02 -3.72 -5.03
C GLU A 109 10.03 -2.69 -5.53
N TYR A 110 9.55 -1.55 -6.07
CA TYR A 110 10.42 -0.48 -6.56
C TYR A 110 11.33 0.08 -5.45
N ILE A 111 10.77 0.36 -4.27
CA ILE A 111 11.52 0.93 -3.15
C ILE A 111 12.54 -0.07 -2.62
N THR A 112 12.15 -1.33 -2.43
CA THR A 112 13.06 -2.36 -1.86
C THR A 112 14.16 -2.79 -2.82
N ALA A 113 13.92 -2.79 -4.13
CA ALA A 113 14.96 -3.05 -5.12
C ALA A 113 16.11 -2.01 -5.05
N ARG A 114 15.81 -0.77 -4.68
CA ARG A 114 16.76 0.37 -4.63
C ARG A 114 17.32 0.66 -3.24
N ASN A 115 16.77 0.07 -2.20
CA ASN A 115 17.18 0.29 -0.82
C ASN A 115 17.43 -1.06 -0.15
N LYS A 116 18.70 -1.44 -0.06
CA LYS A 116 19.12 -2.72 0.54
C LYS A 116 18.92 -2.80 2.06
N ASP A 117 18.65 -1.68 2.70
CA ASP A 117 18.26 -1.57 4.10
C ASP A 117 16.78 -1.91 4.34
N PHE A 118 16.04 -2.24 3.30
CA PHE A 118 14.63 -2.60 3.38
C PHE A 118 14.36 -4.03 2.91
N ASN A 119 13.38 -4.66 3.55
CA ASN A 119 12.79 -5.93 3.13
C ASN A 119 11.35 -5.74 2.68
N LEU A 120 11.00 -6.40 1.58
CA LEU A 120 9.62 -6.54 1.14
C LEU A 120 8.92 -7.62 1.96
N ILE A 121 7.77 -7.28 2.54
CA ILE A 121 6.82 -8.25 3.05
C ILE A 121 5.74 -8.42 1.98
N ASP A 122 5.89 -9.46 1.15
CA ASP A 122 4.85 -9.87 0.20
C ASP A 122 3.77 -10.65 0.96
N ASN A 123 2.71 -9.97 1.28
CA ASN A 123 1.54 -10.61 1.87
C ASN A 123 0.59 -11.02 0.74
N LYS A 124 0.57 -12.30 0.40
CA LYS A 124 -0.46 -12.88 -0.47
C LYS A 124 -1.82 -12.76 0.23
N HIS A 125 -2.60 -11.80 -0.18
CA HIS A 125 -3.91 -11.51 0.37
C HIS A 125 -5.02 -11.99 -0.58
N ASN A 126 -6.19 -12.29 -0.01
CA ASN A 126 -7.40 -12.58 -0.79
C ASN A 126 -8.09 -11.29 -1.30
N ALA A 127 -7.57 -10.13 -0.95
CA ALA A 127 -8.06 -8.83 -1.40
C ALA A 127 -6.95 -8.05 -2.11
N ILE A 128 -7.30 -7.44 -3.24
CA ILE A 128 -6.47 -6.56 -4.04
C ILE A 128 -7.03 -5.14 -4.04
N LEU A 129 -6.21 -4.16 -4.36
CA LEU A 129 -6.63 -2.78 -4.53
C LEU A 129 -6.93 -2.50 -6.00
N GLY A 130 -8.07 -1.88 -6.27
CA GLY A 130 -8.37 -1.25 -7.55
C GLY A 130 -8.13 0.25 -7.45
N LEU A 131 -7.33 0.80 -8.35
CA LEU A 131 -6.99 2.21 -8.42
C LEU A 131 -7.87 2.90 -9.47
N SER A 132 -8.51 4.00 -9.06
CA SER A 132 -9.50 4.75 -9.84
C SER A 132 -9.24 6.25 -9.73
N LEU A 133 -9.87 7.05 -10.60
CA LEU A 133 -10.02 8.49 -10.41
C LEU A 133 -11.32 8.78 -9.65
N ALA A 134 -11.33 9.87 -8.88
CA ALA A 134 -12.54 10.43 -8.30
C ALA A 134 -12.76 11.85 -8.81
N MET A 135 -14.00 12.20 -9.11
CA MET A 135 -14.46 13.53 -9.53
C MET A 135 -15.70 13.91 -8.73
N ARG A 136 -16.04 15.20 -8.69
CA ARG A 136 -17.32 15.63 -8.09
C ARG A 136 -18.49 15.00 -8.83
N GLU A 137 -19.60 14.74 -8.13
CA GLU A 137 -20.80 14.13 -8.71
C GLU A 137 -21.41 14.98 -9.84
N GLU A 138 -21.28 16.30 -9.77
CA GLU A 138 -21.71 17.22 -10.83
C GLU A 138 -20.95 17.01 -12.14
N ASP A 139 -19.73 16.47 -12.10
CA ASP A 139 -18.88 16.18 -13.26
C ASP A 139 -19.10 14.76 -13.84
N LYS A 140 -20.18 14.07 -13.48
CA LYS A 140 -20.44 12.68 -13.92
C LYS A 140 -20.42 12.48 -15.45
N ALA A 141 -20.75 13.51 -16.23
CA ALA A 141 -20.63 13.43 -17.69
C ALA A 141 -19.17 13.33 -18.16
N LYS A 142 -18.25 14.05 -17.49
CA LYS A 142 -16.82 13.93 -17.76
C LYS A 142 -16.29 12.57 -17.30
N MET A 143 -16.78 12.05 -16.18
CA MET A 143 -16.45 10.71 -15.70
C MET A 143 -16.86 9.61 -16.69
N LEU A 144 -17.98 9.75 -17.37
CA LEU A 144 -18.38 8.79 -18.43
C LEU A 144 -17.37 8.77 -19.56
N ALA A 145 -16.89 9.93 -20.02
CA ALA A 145 -15.85 9.99 -21.05
C ALA A 145 -14.53 9.36 -20.60
N ILE A 146 -14.17 9.55 -19.33
CA ILE A 146 -12.99 8.90 -18.71
C ILE A 146 -13.17 7.38 -18.71
N ASN A 147 -14.32 6.86 -18.29
CA ASN A 147 -14.58 5.41 -18.26
C ASN A 147 -14.55 4.79 -19.67
N LEU A 148 -15.09 5.47 -20.68
CA LEU A 148 -14.99 5.04 -22.07
C LEU A 148 -13.51 4.96 -22.50
N ALA A 149 -12.72 5.99 -22.22
CA ALA A 149 -11.29 5.98 -22.55
C ALA A 149 -10.51 4.87 -21.81
N ILE A 150 -10.83 4.62 -20.54
CA ILE A 150 -10.24 3.49 -19.79
C ILE A 150 -10.59 2.15 -20.44
N ASN A 151 -11.84 1.96 -20.81
CA ASN A 151 -12.28 0.71 -21.45
C ASN A 151 -11.67 0.51 -22.84
N ASP A 152 -11.54 1.60 -23.61
CA ASP A 152 -10.83 1.57 -24.89
C ASP A 152 -9.36 1.19 -24.72
N MET A 153 -8.66 1.78 -23.70
CA MET A 153 -7.28 1.42 -23.39
C MET A 153 -7.11 -0.04 -22.95
N LYS A 154 -8.11 -0.60 -22.25
CA LYS A 154 -8.14 -2.03 -21.91
C LYS A 154 -8.33 -2.89 -23.15
N ALA A 155 -9.25 -2.50 -24.02
CA ALA A 155 -9.65 -3.28 -25.19
C ALA A 155 -8.56 -3.34 -26.27
N ASP A 156 -7.81 -2.26 -26.47
CA ASP A 156 -6.75 -2.18 -27.49
C ASP A 156 -5.34 -2.51 -26.99
N GLY A 157 -5.22 -2.90 -25.70
CA GLY A 157 -3.95 -3.30 -25.08
C GLY A 157 -3.06 -2.11 -24.66
N THR A 158 -3.49 -0.87 -24.82
CA THR A 158 -2.73 0.31 -24.43
C THR A 158 -2.45 0.33 -22.93
N LEU A 159 -3.46 0.01 -22.10
CA LEU A 159 -3.30 0.00 -20.65
C LEU A 159 -2.29 -1.06 -20.21
N GLU A 160 -2.33 -2.25 -20.80
CA GLU A 160 -1.38 -3.32 -20.54
C GLU A 160 0.05 -2.91 -20.94
N ARG A 161 0.21 -2.26 -22.08
CA ARG A 161 1.50 -1.72 -22.53
C ARG A 161 2.04 -0.67 -21.55
N LEU A 162 1.20 0.29 -21.09
CA LEU A 162 1.61 1.31 -20.12
C LEU A 162 2.05 0.69 -18.78
N ILE A 163 1.33 -0.32 -18.28
CA ILE A 163 1.70 -1.07 -17.08
C ILE A 163 3.05 -1.74 -17.28
N ARG A 164 3.22 -2.43 -18.40
CA ARG A 164 4.46 -3.14 -18.70
C ARG A 164 5.67 -2.19 -18.77
N GLU A 165 5.56 -1.13 -19.56
CA GLU A 165 6.67 -0.18 -19.80
C GLU A 165 7.03 0.63 -18.55
N ASN A 166 6.07 1.02 -17.72
CA ASN A 166 6.30 1.93 -16.60
C ASN A 166 6.36 1.23 -15.24
N ILE A 167 6.03 -0.05 -15.14
CA ILE A 167 6.01 -0.80 -13.89
C ILE A 167 6.82 -2.09 -14.04
N THR A 168 6.30 -3.10 -14.78
CA THR A 168 6.81 -4.47 -14.70
C THR A 168 8.11 -4.70 -15.46
N GLU A 169 8.37 -3.96 -16.51
CA GLU A 169 9.63 -4.00 -17.29
C GLU A 169 10.57 -2.82 -16.96
N LEU A 170 10.22 -1.97 -15.98
CA LEU A 170 11.06 -0.85 -15.57
C LEU A 170 12.43 -1.33 -15.03
N GLY A 171 12.45 -2.47 -14.32
CA GLY A 171 13.67 -3.05 -13.76
C GLY A 171 14.36 -2.08 -12.80
N ASP A 172 15.67 -1.93 -12.99
CA ASP A 172 16.50 -1.00 -12.19
C ASP A 172 16.48 0.45 -12.70
N ASN A 173 15.75 0.73 -13.80
CA ASN A 173 15.66 2.08 -14.34
C ASN A 173 14.73 2.96 -13.49
N ASP A 174 15.01 4.27 -13.51
CA ASP A 174 14.10 5.26 -12.94
C ASP A 174 12.93 5.55 -13.89
N PRO A 175 11.76 5.98 -13.36
CA PRO A 175 10.65 6.43 -14.18
C PRO A 175 11.06 7.54 -15.14
N VAL A 176 10.64 7.41 -16.40
CA VAL A 176 10.96 8.38 -17.45
C VAL A 176 9.97 9.53 -17.42
N ALA A 177 10.45 10.76 -17.64
CA ALA A 177 9.60 11.93 -17.76
C ALA A 177 8.58 11.75 -18.90
N VAL A 178 7.35 12.13 -18.64
CA VAL A 178 6.25 12.07 -19.60
C VAL A 178 5.82 13.49 -19.96
N GLU A 179 5.80 13.81 -21.24
CA GLU A 179 5.28 15.08 -21.72
C GLU A 179 3.75 15.04 -21.82
N MET A 180 3.12 16.02 -21.22
CA MET A 180 1.67 16.23 -21.34
C MET A 180 1.43 17.11 -22.59
N SER A 181 0.92 16.51 -23.66
CA SER A 181 0.62 17.23 -24.89
C SER A 181 -0.47 18.27 -24.65
N LYS A 182 -0.24 19.49 -25.18
CA LYS A 182 -1.25 20.54 -25.15
C LYS A 182 -2.09 20.46 -26.43
N ILE A 183 -3.39 20.44 -26.25
CA ILE A 183 -4.39 20.46 -27.33
C ILE A 183 -4.98 21.88 -27.38
N ASP A 184 -4.76 22.59 -28.49
CA ASP A 184 -5.21 23.97 -28.63
C ASP A 184 -6.74 24.06 -28.59
N GLY A 185 -7.24 25.01 -27.78
CA GLY A 185 -8.67 25.23 -27.59
C GLY A 185 -9.41 24.20 -26.75
N ALA A 186 -8.73 23.15 -26.27
CA ALA A 186 -9.36 22.13 -25.41
C ALA A 186 -9.50 22.63 -23.97
N GLU A 187 -10.56 22.20 -23.30
CA GLU A 187 -10.71 22.38 -21.84
C GLU A 187 -9.55 21.72 -21.09
N THR A 188 -9.13 22.36 -20.00
CA THR A 188 -8.12 21.81 -19.10
C THR A 188 -8.80 21.20 -17.88
N MET A 189 -8.46 19.94 -17.56
CA MET A 189 -8.83 19.24 -16.35
C MET A 189 -7.65 19.23 -15.38
N LYS A 190 -7.83 19.77 -14.18
CA LYS A 190 -6.81 19.74 -13.12
C LYS A 190 -6.92 18.45 -12.34
N VAL A 191 -5.83 17.69 -12.31
CA VAL A 191 -5.77 16.39 -11.64
C VAL A 191 -4.77 16.43 -10.49
N ALA A 192 -5.25 16.15 -9.28
CA ALA A 192 -4.39 16.04 -8.09
C ALA A 192 -3.56 14.76 -8.15
N VAL A 193 -2.25 14.89 -7.99
CA VAL A 193 -1.26 13.82 -7.89
C VAL A 193 -0.38 14.07 -6.67
N THR A 194 0.29 13.05 -6.15
CA THR A 194 1.21 13.23 -5.00
C THR A 194 2.64 13.50 -5.44
N GLY A 195 3.10 12.81 -6.47
CA GLY A 195 4.42 13.01 -7.07
C GLY A 195 5.58 12.37 -6.33
N ASP A 196 5.31 11.51 -5.34
CA ASP A 196 6.30 10.88 -4.48
C ASP A 196 6.10 9.36 -4.27
N ILE A 197 5.31 8.72 -5.12
CA ILE A 197 4.97 7.28 -5.04
C ILE A 197 5.54 6.52 -6.24
N PRO A 198 6.87 6.30 -6.32
CA PRO A 198 7.47 5.59 -7.43
C PRO A 198 7.06 4.10 -7.45
N PRO A 199 6.98 3.45 -8.61
CA PRO A 199 7.11 4.00 -9.97
C PRO A 199 5.79 4.59 -10.49
N MET A 200 4.77 4.69 -9.63
CA MET A 200 3.41 5.07 -9.99
C MET A 200 3.29 6.55 -10.30
N ASP A 201 3.76 7.41 -9.40
CA ASP A 201 3.54 8.85 -9.39
C ASP A 201 4.80 9.56 -8.90
N CYS A 202 5.53 10.19 -9.80
CA CYS A 202 6.82 10.80 -9.53
C CYS A 202 6.90 12.22 -10.07
N ILE A 203 7.53 13.11 -9.30
CA ILE A 203 8.08 14.36 -9.79
C ILE A 203 9.61 14.23 -9.75
N LEU A 204 10.26 14.31 -10.89
CA LEU A 204 11.70 14.21 -11.02
C LEU A 204 12.39 15.44 -10.41
N SER A 205 13.70 15.35 -10.18
CA SER A 205 14.50 16.46 -9.61
C SER A 205 14.50 17.73 -10.45
N ASP A 206 14.21 17.63 -11.75
CA ASP A 206 14.06 18.76 -12.67
C ASP A 206 12.61 19.29 -12.74
N GLY A 207 11.71 18.77 -11.91
CA GLY A 207 10.30 19.17 -11.80
C GLY A 207 9.38 18.51 -12.83
N ARG A 208 9.88 17.67 -13.74
CA ARG A 208 9.04 16.98 -14.73
C ARG A 208 8.29 15.81 -14.10
N PRO A 209 7.00 15.62 -14.44
CA PRO A 209 6.24 14.47 -13.97
C PRO A 209 6.68 13.20 -14.71
N ALA A 210 6.62 12.07 -14.00
CA ALA A 210 7.05 10.76 -14.48
C ALA A 210 6.22 9.63 -13.86
N GLY A 211 6.41 8.43 -14.36
CA GLY A 211 5.79 7.22 -13.85
C GLY A 211 4.49 6.85 -14.53
N PHE A 212 3.96 5.69 -14.10
CA PHE A 212 2.78 5.08 -14.71
C PHE A 212 1.56 6.02 -14.75
N ASN A 213 1.29 6.72 -13.64
CA ASN A 213 0.13 7.60 -13.53
C ASN A 213 0.20 8.76 -14.53
N THR A 214 1.39 9.35 -14.71
CA THR A 214 1.58 10.43 -15.70
C THR A 214 1.40 9.90 -17.12
N ALA A 215 1.97 8.74 -17.44
CA ALA A 215 1.81 8.10 -18.74
C ALA A 215 0.35 7.75 -19.05
N PHE A 216 -0.37 7.24 -18.06
CA PHE A 216 -1.81 6.99 -18.16
C PHE A 216 -2.61 8.28 -18.40
N LEU A 217 -2.32 9.35 -17.64
CA LEU A 217 -3.01 10.63 -17.79
C LEU A 217 -2.71 11.31 -19.12
N ALA A 218 -1.51 11.17 -19.66
CA ALA A 218 -1.16 11.66 -20.99
C ALA A 218 -1.99 10.96 -22.08
N GLU A 219 -2.16 9.64 -21.98
CA GLU A 219 -3.00 8.87 -22.90
C GLU A 219 -4.50 9.20 -22.71
N LEU A 220 -4.93 9.39 -21.46
CA LEU A 220 -6.30 9.82 -21.15
C LEU A 220 -6.62 11.20 -21.76
N SER A 221 -5.67 12.16 -21.67
CA SER A 221 -5.76 13.48 -22.31
C SER A 221 -6.01 13.34 -23.81
N ARG A 222 -5.19 12.54 -24.47
CA ARG A 222 -5.30 12.29 -25.91
C ARG A 222 -6.64 11.69 -26.32
N ARG A 223 -7.17 10.72 -25.56
CA ARG A 223 -8.43 10.02 -25.87
C ARG A 223 -9.66 10.84 -25.57
N THR A 224 -9.61 11.64 -24.52
CA THR A 224 -10.75 12.50 -24.14
C THR A 224 -10.75 13.85 -24.87
N GLY A 225 -9.68 14.20 -25.58
CA GLY A 225 -9.52 15.50 -26.23
C GLY A 225 -9.45 16.66 -25.23
N ARG A 226 -8.99 16.41 -24.00
CA ARG A 226 -8.90 17.43 -22.93
C ARG A 226 -7.45 17.61 -22.51
N ASN A 227 -7.06 18.83 -22.23
CA ASN A 227 -5.78 19.07 -21.55
C ASN A 227 -5.85 18.57 -20.11
N ILE A 228 -4.73 18.05 -19.61
CA ILE A 228 -4.57 17.67 -18.21
C ILE A 228 -3.44 18.50 -17.61
N GLU A 229 -3.75 19.20 -16.50
CA GLU A 229 -2.79 19.89 -15.65
C GLU A 229 -2.62 19.09 -14.36
N LEU A 230 -1.40 18.68 -14.04
CA LEU A 230 -1.08 17.97 -12.82
C LEU A 230 -0.87 18.96 -11.68
N VAL A 231 -1.60 18.77 -10.58
CA VAL A 231 -1.50 19.59 -9.36
C VAL A 231 -0.94 18.71 -8.26
N SER A 232 0.34 18.91 -7.90
CA SER A 232 0.96 18.15 -6.82
C SER A 232 0.38 18.58 -5.46
N LEU A 233 -0.11 17.60 -4.69
CA LEU A 233 -0.71 17.78 -3.37
C LEU A 233 -0.27 16.63 -2.46
N SER A 234 -0.17 16.90 -1.15
CA SER A 234 0.00 15.81 -0.18
C SER A 234 -1.22 14.87 -0.17
N ALA A 235 -1.02 13.65 0.27
CA ALA A 235 -2.09 12.64 0.33
C ALA A 235 -3.32 13.14 1.11
N GLY A 236 -3.11 13.81 2.26
CA GLY A 236 -4.19 14.34 3.10
C GLY A 236 -4.91 15.55 2.51
N ALA A 237 -4.27 16.33 1.61
CA ALA A 237 -4.86 17.53 1.02
C ALA A 237 -5.88 17.24 -0.10
N ARG A 238 -5.92 16.01 -0.63
CA ARG A 238 -6.72 15.66 -1.81
C ARG A 238 -8.21 15.86 -1.62
N GLN A 239 -8.76 15.52 -0.45
CA GLN A 239 -10.18 15.69 -0.15
C GLN A 239 -10.60 17.16 -0.21
N THR A 240 -9.88 18.04 0.47
CA THR A 240 -10.18 19.48 0.48
C THR A 240 -10.04 20.08 -0.91
N ALA A 241 -9.06 19.64 -1.70
CA ALA A 241 -8.82 20.14 -3.04
C ALA A 241 -9.97 19.79 -4.00
N ILE A 242 -10.52 18.56 -3.96
CA ILE A 242 -11.66 18.18 -4.79
C ILE A 242 -12.94 18.87 -4.32
N SER A 243 -13.20 18.93 -3.01
CA SER A 243 -14.41 19.53 -2.46
C SER A 243 -14.49 21.05 -2.68
N SER A 244 -13.36 21.75 -2.70
CA SER A 244 -13.28 23.19 -2.97
C SER A 244 -13.25 23.55 -4.45
N GLY A 245 -13.18 22.57 -5.36
CA GLY A 245 -13.03 22.82 -6.80
C GLY A 245 -11.63 23.30 -7.20
N ARG A 246 -10.62 23.22 -6.31
CA ARG A 246 -9.22 23.50 -6.66
C ARG A 246 -8.67 22.56 -7.74
N VAL A 247 -9.17 21.32 -7.72
CA VAL A 247 -8.91 20.30 -8.75
C VAL A 247 -10.23 19.73 -9.24
N ASP A 248 -10.23 19.20 -10.47
CA ASP A 248 -11.38 18.55 -11.08
C ASP A 248 -11.42 17.05 -10.77
N ALA A 249 -10.25 16.44 -10.62
CA ALA A 249 -10.14 15.02 -10.29
C ALA A 249 -9.02 14.77 -9.28
N VAL A 250 -9.19 13.69 -8.54
CA VAL A 250 -8.16 13.12 -7.66
C VAL A 250 -7.72 11.78 -8.23
N PHE A 251 -6.42 11.58 -8.33
CA PHE A 251 -5.84 10.34 -8.82
C PHE A 251 -5.64 9.31 -7.70
N TRP A 252 -5.54 8.03 -8.07
CA TRP A 252 -5.37 6.84 -7.24
C TRP A 252 -6.30 6.76 -6.00
N THR A 253 -7.60 6.87 -6.25
CA THR A 253 -8.62 6.48 -5.28
C THR A 253 -8.65 4.95 -5.16
N ARG A 254 -8.62 4.43 -3.93
CA ARG A 254 -8.41 3.00 -3.65
C ARG A 254 -9.68 2.34 -3.15
N ASN A 255 -10.09 1.26 -3.81
CA ASN A 255 -11.14 0.37 -3.35
C ASN A 255 -10.60 -1.05 -3.22
N ALA A 256 -11.18 -1.82 -2.29
CA ALA A 256 -10.84 -3.23 -2.12
C ALA A 256 -11.70 -4.11 -3.04
N TYR A 257 -11.06 -5.10 -3.65
CA TYR A 257 -11.69 -6.10 -4.50
C TYR A 257 -11.24 -7.49 -4.06
N ASN A 258 -12.06 -8.51 -4.31
CA ASN A 258 -11.62 -9.89 -4.20
C ASN A 258 -10.75 -10.30 -5.41
N LEU A 259 -10.19 -11.51 -5.39
CA LEU A 259 -9.35 -12.00 -6.51
C LEU A 259 -10.09 -12.18 -7.83
N LYS A 260 -11.44 -12.20 -7.82
CA LYS A 260 -12.27 -12.19 -9.02
C LYS A 260 -12.55 -10.77 -9.52
N ARG A 261 -11.97 -9.74 -8.89
CA ARG A 261 -12.20 -8.33 -9.17
C ARG A 261 -13.64 -7.87 -8.91
N GLU A 262 -14.32 -8.50 -7.96
CA GLU A 262 -15.61 -8.05 -7.45
C GLU A 262 -15.36 -7.06 -6.31
N LEU A 263 -16.06 -5.93 -6.35
CA LEU A 263 -15.92 -4.86 -5.34
C LEU A 263 -16.34 -5.37 -3.95
N LEU A 264 -15.49 -5.16 -2.97
CA LEU A 264 -15.79 -5.42 -1.58
C LEU A 264 -16.48 -4.19 -0.95
N PRO A 265 -17.38 -4.38 0.03
CA PRO A 265 -18.12 -3.28 0.67
C PRO A 265 -17.25 -2.45 1.64
N TYR A 266 -15.96 -2.37 1.40
CA TYR A 266 -14.97 -1.74 2.28
C TYR A 266 -14.08 -0.78 1.47
N PRO A 267 -14.56 0.43 1.10
CA PRO A 267 -13.73 1.42 0.41
C PRO A 267 -12.64 1.91 1.37
N LEU A 268 -11.38 1.96 0.91
CA LEU A 268 -10.30 2.59 1.67
C LEU A 268 -10.37 4.11 1.55
N ASP A 269 -10.70 4.62 0.36
CA ASP A 269 -10.92 6.04 0.14
C ASP A 269 -12.44 6.28 0.03
N LYS A 270 -12.96 7.21 0.85
CA LYS A 270 -14.40 7.49 0.93
C LYS A 270 -14.65 8.99 0.95
N MET A 271 -15.32 9.46 -0.06
CA MET A 271 -15.75 10.86 -0.13
C MET A 271 -17.24 10.95 -0.45
N ALA A 272 -17.95 11.87 0.23
CA ALA A 272 -19.31 12.22 -0.16
C ALA A 272 -19.29 13.13 -1.39
N GLY A 273 -20.32 13.02 -2.23
CA GLY A 273 -20.50 13.91 -3.39
C GLY A 273 -19.49 13.70 -4.52
N VAL A 274 -18.91 12.51 -4.63
CA VAL A 274 -18.02 12.15 -5.73
C VAL A 274 -18.50 10.92 -6.49
N VAL A 275 -18.13 10.87 -7.76
CA VAL A 275 -18.19 9.68 -8.62
C VAL A 275 -16.80 9.13 -8.82
N ILE A 276 -16.70 7.82 -8.93
CA ILE A 276 -15.42 7.09 -9.06
C ILE A 276 -15.40 6.38 -10.41
N SER A 277 -14.26 6.44 -11.11
CA SER A 277 -14.09 5.75 -12.40
C SER A 277 -14.04 4.23 -12.24
N GLU A 278 -14.17 3.53 -13.37
CA GLU A 278 -13.67 2.16 -13.48
C GLU A 278 -12.21 2.09 -13.04
N PRO A 279 -11.79 1.01 -12.36
CA PRO A 279 -10.39 0.84 -12.01
C PRO A 279 -9.51 0.75 -13.27
N TYR A 280 -8.46 1.57 -13.31
CA TYR A 280 -7.46 1.52 -14.38
C TYR A 280 -6.30 0.58 -14.05
N LEU A 281 -6.11 0.23 -12.77
CA LEU A 281 -5.08 -0.71 -12.32
C LEU A 281 -5.60 -1.53 -11.15
N PHE A 282 -5.19 -2.80 -11.12
CA PHE A 282 -5.33 -3.67 -9.94
C PHE A 282 -3.95 -4.09 -9.45
N GLU A 283 -3.75 -4.00 -8.13
CA GLU A 283 -2.51 -4.43 -7.51
C GLU A 283 -2.76 -5.13 -6.17
N SER A 284 -1.84 -5.99 -5.76
CA SER A 284 -1.82 -6.53 -4.41
C SER A 284 -1.22 -5.51 -3.44
N ARG A 285 -1.36 -5.79 -2.14
CA ARG A 285 -0.77 -4.98 -1.08
C ARG A 285 0.61 -5.52 -0.74
N GLY A 286 1.57 -4.63 -0.56
CA GLY A 286 2.88 -4.91 -0.02
C GLY A 286 3.10 -4.17 1.28
N ALA A 287 4.11 -4.58 2.04
CA ALA A 287 4.63 -3.81 3.15
C ALA A 287 6.16 -3.83 3.13
N ILE A 288 6.74 -2.80 3.70
CA ILE A 288 8.20 -2.62 3.79
C ILE A 288 8.58 -2.52 5.26
N GLU A 289 9.63 -3.24 5.65
CA GLU A 289 10.27 -3.16 6.97
C GLU A 289 11.78 -2.98 6.83
N MET A 290 12.47 -2.63 7.93
CA MET A 290 13.93 -2.61 7.94
C MET A 290 14.50 -4.01 7.79
N ALA A 291 15.53 -4.16 6.96
CA ALA A 291 16.33 -5.38 6.91
C ALA A 291 17.02 -5.61 8.27
N LYS A 292 17.03 -6.86 8.72
CA LYS A 292 17.67 -7.27 9.98
C LYS A 292 19.15 -7.49 9.79
#